data_4821a33843c3726d2592ffa79b72ca41
#
_entry.id   4821a33843c3726d2592ffa79b72ca41
#
_cell.length_a   1.000
_cell.length_b   1.000
_cell.length_c   1.000
_cell.angle_alpha   90.00
_cell.angle_beta   90.00
_cell.angle_gamma   90.00
#
_symmetry.space_group_name_H-M   'P 1'
#
loop_
_entity.id
_entity.type
_entity.pdbx_description
1 polymer ?
#
loop_
_entity_poly.entity_id
_entity_poly.type
_entity_poly.pdbx_seq_one_letter_code
_entity_poly.pdbx_strand_id
1 'polypeptide(L)'
;MRDTYSAQEVESEVQAQWKAKDVYRAVEDAVGADGQPKPKFYVCSMLPYPSGKLHMGHVRNYTLNDVMYRYYRMKGYNVMTPMGWDAFGLPAENAAIAKNVAPATWTYNNIADMKTQMEPLGLAFDWSREVATCKPDYYRWNQWMFLKMLEKGVAYRKTQIVNWDPVDKTVLANEQVIDGRGWRSGAVVEKREIPGYYLGITQYAQELLDDLSKLDGWPEQVRRMQEHWIGRSEGVTLAFPYEFDGEAKKLTCYTTRPDTLMGVTFVAIAAEHPLAQALSKGRDDLQAFIAECAKGGVSGADMATMEKKGVATGFFVNHPITGAPVEVWIANYVLMGYGEGAVMGVPAHDERDFAFAKKFGLPIRQVVGKEGETFSLDAWEEWYGEKSEATHLVNSG
;
A
#
# COMPACT_ATOMS: atom_id res chain seq x y z
N MET A 1 5.80 -29.76 -51.99
CA MET A 1 5.10 -28.68 -51.29
C MET A 1 3.68 -29.18 -51.02
N ARG A 2 3.13 -28.96 -49.83
CA ARG A 2 1.72 -29.26 -49.57
C ARG A 2 0.87 -28.19 -50.25
N ASP A 3 -0.22 -28.57 -50.90
CA ASP A 3 -1.09 -27.62 -51.63
C ASP A 3 -1.90 -26.70 -50.71
N THR A 4 -1.99 -27.06 -49.44
CA THR A 4 -2.71 -26.28 -48.41
C THR A 4 -1.88 -26.18 -47.12
N TYR A 5 -1.90 -25.02 -46.48
CA TYR A 5 -1.29 -24.81 -45.16
C TYR A 5 -2.18 -25.41 -44.07
N SER A 6 -1.63 -26.38 -43.33
CA SER A 6 -2.26 -26.94 -42.12
C SER A 6 -1.51 -26.42 -40.89
N ALA A 7 -2.04 -25.40 -40.24
CA ALA A 7 -1.41 -24.76 -39.09
C ALA A 7 -1.04 -25.78 -38.01
N GLN A 8 -1.96 -26.62 -37.62
CA GLN A 8 -1.78 -27.58 -36.53
C GLN A 8 -0.64 -28.58 -36.77
N GLU A 9 -0.48 -29.06 -38.03
CA GLU A 9 0.59 -29.99 -38.38
C GLU A 9 1.94 -29.28 -38.45
N VAL A 10 2.00 -28.12 -39.12
CA VAL A 10 3.24 -27.36 -39.29
C VAL A 10 3.75 -26.84 -37.97
N GLU A 11 2.89 -26.28 -37.13
CA GLU A 11 3.25 -25.76 -35.81
C GLU A 11 3.79 -26.86 -34.89
N SER A 12 3.12 -28.01 -34.83
CA SER A 12 3.55 -29.16 -34.03
C SER A 12 4.91 -29.69 -34.46
N GLU A 13 5.14 -29.82 -35.79
CA GLU A 13 6.41 -30.27 -36.34
C GLU A 13 7.55 -29.29 -36.05
N VAL A 14 7.30 -27.99 -36.27
CA VAL A 14 8.31 -26.94 -36.05
C VAL A 14 8.64 -26.78 -34.57
N GLN A 15 7.64 -26.80 -33.67
CA GLN A 15 7.87 -26.76 -32.24
C GLN A 15 8.66 -27.96 -31.72
N ALA A 16 8.40 -29.14 -32.23
CA ALA A 16 9.18 -30.33 -31.92
C ALA A 16 10.66 -30.18 -32.37
N GLN A 17 10.90 -29.60 -33.55
CA GLN A 17 12.24 -29.29 -34.00
C GLN A 17 12.95 -28.24 -33.14
N TRP A 18 12.24 -27.17 -32.73
CA TRP A 18 12.79 -26.14 -31.84
C TRP A 18 13.21 -26.73 -30.50
N LYS A 19 12.37 -27.59 -29.92
CA LYS A 19 12.65 -28.29 -28.68
C LYS A 19 13.85 -29.21 -28.79
N ALA A 20 13.92 -30.02 -29.89
CA ALA A 20 15.04 -30.96 -30.13
C ALA A 20 16.38 -30.23 -30.30
N LYS A 21 16.38 -29.04 -30.88
CA LYS A 21 17.58 -28.22 -31.15
C LYS A 21 17.87 -27.21 -30.05
N ASP A 22 17.04 -27.12 -29.03
CA ASP A 22 17.12 -26.15 -27.90
C ASP A 22 17.36 -24.72 -28.43
N VAL A 23 16.55 -24.31 -29.43
CA VAL A 23 16.79 -23.07 -30.20
C VAL A 23 16.65 -21.80 -29.39
N TYR A 24 15.99 -21.84 -28.24
CA TYR A 24 15.71 -20.65 -27.37
C TYR A 24 16.69 -20.52 -26.21
N ARG A 25 17.62 -21.45 -26.07
CA ARG A 25 18.65 -21.40 -25.04
C ARG A 25 19.58 -20.21 -25.24
N ALA A 26 19.74 -19.39 -24.22
CA ALA A 26 20.73 -18.32 -24.18
C ALA A 26 22.09 -18.87 -23.73
N VAL A 27 23.14 -18.54 -24.45
CA VAL A 27 24.52 -18.91 -24.13
C VAL A 27 25.24 -17.67 -23.61
N GLU A 28 25.88 -17.76 -22.44
CA GLU A 28 26.45 -16.57 -21.74
C GLU A 28 27.46 -15.81 -22.59
N ASP A 29 28.37 -16.53 -23.26
CA ASP A 29 29.46 -15.94 -24.05
C ASP A 29 29.30 -16.20 -25.56
N ALA A 30 28.06 -16.02 -26.05
CA ALA A 30 27.77 -16.21 -27.46
C ALA A 30 28.55 -15.22 -28.34
N VAL A 31 29.23 -15.73 -29.34
CA VAL A 31 29.95 -14.93 -30.34
C VAL A 31 29.22 -14.92 -31.69
N GLY A 32 29.38 -13.86 -32.46
CA GLY A 32 28.88 -13.72 -33.79
C GLY A 32 29.77 -14.45 -34.82
N ALA A 33 29.34 -14.46 -36.08
CA ALA A 33 30.11 -15.02 -37.17
C ALA A 33 31.44 -14.28 -37.43
N ASP A 34 31.52 -13.04 -36.94
CA ASP A 34 32.69 -12.16 -36.96
C ASP A 34 33.68 -12.42 -35.82
N GLY A 35 33.38 -13.40 -34.94
CA GLY A 35 34.17 -13.71 -33.76
C GLY A 35 33.99 -12.71 -32.59
N GLN A 36 33.14 -11.71 -32.75
CA GLN A 36 32.90 -10.72 -31.66
C GLN A 36 31.78 -11.19 -30.74
N PRO A 37 31.79 -10.80 -29.44
CA PRO A 37 30.69 -11.09 -28.54
C PRO A 37 29.38 -10.50 -29.07
N LYS A 38 28.31 -11.31 -29.09
CA LYS A 38 27.00 -10.81 -29.50
C LYS A 38 26.48 -9.81 -28.50
N PRO A 39 25.86 -8.69 -28.93
CA PRO A 39 25.17 -7.78 -28.01
C PRO A 39 24.09 -8.54 -27.28
N LYS A 40 23.96 -8.29 -25.95
CA LYS A 40 23.01 -8.97 -25.08
C LYS A 40 21.69 -8.22 -25.02
N PHE A 41 20.60 -8.95 -24.99
CA PHE A 41 19.26 -8.39 -24.77
C PHE A 41 18.48 -9.31 -23.82
N TYR A 42 17.86 -8.71 -22.79
CA TYR A 42 17.10 -9.42 -21.79
C TYR A 42 15.62 -9.08 -21.91
N VAL A 43 14.77 -10.08 -22.17
CA VAL A 43 13.32 -9.94 -22.22
C VAL A 43 12.75 -10.56 -20.95
N CYS A 44 12.29 -9.73 -20.04
CA CYS A 44 11.72 -10.17 -18.77
C CYS A 44 10.19 -10.14 -18.83
N SER A 45 9.58 -11.32 -18.79
CA SER A 45 8.13 -11.47 -18.63
C SER A 45 7.77 -11.49 -17.16
N MET A 46 6.59 -10.99 -16.84
CA MET A 46 6.02 -11.18 -15.50
C MET A 46 5.75 -12.67 -15.27
N LEU A 47 6.28 -13.23 -14.19
CA LEU A 47 6.07 -14.62 -13.83
C LEU A 47 4.60 -14.85 -13.46
N PRO A 48 3.91 -15.85 -14.04
CA PRO A 48 2.52 -16.10 -13.71
C PRO A 48 2.39 -16.73 -12.33
N TYR A 49 1.26 -16.47 -11.69
CA TYR A 49 0.91 -17.09 -10.43
C TYR A 49 0.21 -18.44 -10.69
N PRO A 50 0.73 -19.58 -10.20
CA PRO A 50 0.18 -20.90 -10.51
C PRO A 50 -1.02 -21.28 -9.64
N SER A 51 -2.07 -20.46 -9.65
CA SER A 51 -3.31 -20.70 -8.89
C SER A 51 -4.48 -21.21 -9.72
N GLY A 52 -4.27 -21.41 -11.04
CA GLY A 52 -5.31 -21.85 -11.95
C GLY A 52 -4.81 -22.02 -13.37
N LYS A 53 -5.67 -21.75 -14.35
CA LYS A 53 -5.35 -21.83 -15.79
C LYS A 53 -4.84 -20.50 -16.32
N LEU A 54 -4.13 -20.56 -17.46
CA LEU A 54 -3.79 -19.37 -18.23
C LEU A 54 -5.07 -18.66 -18.72
N HIS A 55 -4.99 -17.36 -18.88
CA HIS A 55 -6.05 -16.53 -19.46
C HIS A 55 -5.47 -15.59 -20.51
N MET A 56 -6.33 -14.91 -21.27
CA MET A 56 -5.92 -14.04 -22.38
C MET A 56 -4.94 -12.92 -21.96
N GLY A 57 -4.96 -12.47 -20.71
CA GLY A 57 -3.95 -11.53 -20.19
C GLY A 57 -2.54 -12.09 -20.25
N HIS A 58 -2.35 -13.35 -19.90
CA HIS A 58 -1.06 -14.06 -20.04
C HIS A 58 -0.65 -14.17 -21.52
N VAL A 59 -1.56 -14.59 -22.39
CA VAL A 59 -1.30 -14.70 -23.83
C VAL A 59 -0.83 -13.36 -24.39
N ARG A 60 -1.56 -12.26 -24.09
CA ARG A 60 -1.19 -10.92 -24.54
C ARG A 60 0.21 -10.53 -24.08
N ASN A 61 0.50 -10.68 -22.79
CA ASN A 61 1.77 -10.27 -22.20
C ASN A 61 2.95 -11.06 -22.82
N TYR A 62 2.82 -12.39 -22.91
CA TYR A 62 3.91 -13.24 -23.39
C TYR A 62 4.11 -13.13 -24.91
N THR A 63 3.04 -12.89 -25.66
CA THR A 63 3.17 -12.65 -27.11
C THR A 63 3.92 -11.36 -27.42
N LEU A 64 3.68 -10.28 -26.66
CA LEU A 64 4.43 -9.03 -26.83
C LEU A 64 5.93 -9.24 -26.57
N ASN A 65 6.27 -9.98 -25.53
CA ASN A 65 7.65 -10.31 -25.20
C ASN A 65 8.28 -11.26 -26.23
N ASP A 66 7.52 -12.20 -26.76
CA ASP A 66 7.98 -13.13 -27.81
C ASP A 66 8.33 -12.39 -29.11
N VAL A 67 7.53 -11.39 -29.49
CA VAL A 67 7.84 -10.52 -30.63
C VAL A 67 9.17 -9.80 -30.46
N MET A 68 9.40 -9.23 -29.25
CA MET A 68 10.68 -8.57 -28.96
C MET A 68 11.85 -9.55 -28.99
N TYR A 69 11.68 -10.75 -28.42
CA TYR A 69 12.70 -11.79 -28.45
C TYR A 69 13.09 -12.12 -29.90
N ARG A 70 12.11 -12.43 -30.77
CA ARG A 70 12.35 -12.81 -32.17
C ARG A 70 12.98 -11.68 -32.95
N TYR A 71 12.50 -10.46 -32.78
CA TYR A 71 13.04 -9.27 -33.44
C TYR A 71 14.52 -9.06 -33.13
N TYR A 72 14.91 -9.02 -31.86
CA TYR A 72 16.30 -8.81 -31.48
C TYR A 72 17.19 -9.99 -31.85
N ARG A 73 16.67 -11.22 -31.78
CA ARG A 73 17.42 -12.39 -32.24
C ARG A 73 17.70 -12.32 -33.72
N MET A 74 16.75 -11.94 -34.56
CA MET A 74 16.96 -11.74 -36.01
C MET A 74 17.97 -10.64 -36.29
N LYS A 75 18.10 -9.66 -35.40
CA LYS A 75 19.14 -8.62 -35.49
C LYS A 75 20.51 -9.07 -34.98
N GLY A 76 20.67 -10.32 -34.62
CA GLY A 76 21.97 -10.90 -34.23
C GLY A 76 22.28 -10.82 -32.74
N TYR A 77 21.35 -10.33 -31.89
CA TYR A 77 21.55 -10.30 -30.47
C TYR A 77 21.53 -11.70 -29.83
N ASN A 78 22.23 -11.84 -28.72
CA ASN A 78 22.06 -12.94 -27.79
C ASN A 78 20.92 -12.56 -26.83
N VAL A 79 19.73 -13.12 -27.06
CA VAL A 79 18.53 -12.78 -26.34
C VAL A 79 18.23 -13.84 -25.29
N MET A 80 18.00 -13.41 -24.04
CA MET A 80 17.57 -14.27 -22.95
C MET A 80 16.13 -13.94 -22.53
N THR A 81 15.28 -14.96 -22.49
CA THR A 81 13.89 -14.88 -22.03
C THR A 81 13.64 -16.01 -21.04
N PRO A 82 13.95 -15.85 -19.76
CA PRO A 82 13.65 -16.84 -18.75
C PRO A 82 12.14 -16.89 -18.48
N MET A 83 11.69 -18.02 -17.96
CA MET A 83 10.32 -18.19 -17.46
C MET A 83 10.34 -18.77 -16.05
N GLY A 84 9.28 -18.54 -15.33
CA GLY A 84 9.17 -19.04 -13.96
C GLY A 84 7.78 -18.84 -13.37
N TRP A 85 7.68 -19.08 -12.08
CA TRP A 85 6.42 -19.16 -11.35
C TRP A 85 6.52 -18.34 -10.08
N ASP A 86 5.65 -17.35 -9.94
CA ASP A 86 5.44 -16.65 -8.67
C ASP A 86 4.53 -17.52 -7.81
N ALA A 87 5.11 -18.32 -6.91
CA ALA A 87 4.45 -19.51 -6.39
C ALA A 87 4.25 -19.54 -4.87
N PHE A 88 4.45 -18.40 -4.19
CA PHE A 88 4.10 -18.24 -2.78
C PHE A 88 2.80 -17.46 -2.61
N GLY A 89 2.17 -17.63 -1.44
CA GLY A 89 1.14 -16.72 -0.94
C GLY A 89 -0.24 -17.34 -0.77
N LEU A 90 -1.13 -16.56 -0.17
CA LEU A 90 -2.47 -16.93 0.22
C LEU A 90 -3.37 -17.47 -0.91
N PRO A 91 -3.33 -16.97 -2.16
CA PRO A 91 -4.18 -17.52 -3.22
C PRO A 91 -3.96 -19.02 -3.47
N ALA A 92 -2.70 -19.47 -3.46
CA ALA A 92 -2.39 -20.91 -3.61
C ALA A 92 -2.83 -21.70 -2.38
N GLU A 93 -2.62 -21.18 -1.18
CA GLU A 93 -3.05 -21.80 0.07
C GLU A 93 -4.57 -21.93 0.14
N ASN A 94 -5.30 -20.86 -0.17
CA ASN A 94 -6.77 -20.86 -0.17
C ASN A 94 -7.35 -21.85 -1.18
N ALA A 95 -6.79 -21.91 -2.39
CA ALA A 95 -7.20 -22.87 -3.40
C ALA A 95 -6.94 -24.31 -2.94
N ALA A 96 -5.79 -24.57 -2.30
CA ALA A 96 -5.43 -25.86 -1.77
C ALA A 96 -6.38 -26.28 -0.62
N ILE A 97 -6.72 -25.37 0.28
CA ILE A 97 -7.70 -25.59 1.36
C ILE A 97 -9.07 -25.94 0.76
N ALA A 98 -9.56 -25.13 -0.20
CA ALA A 98 -10.86 -25.33 -0.85
C ALA A 98 -10.95 -26.69 -1.58
N LYS A 99 -9.80 -27.22 -2.05
CA LYS A 99 -9.68 -28.50 -2.75
C LYS A 99 -9.28 -29.65 -1.82
N ASN A 100 -9.02 -29.37 -0.54
CA ASN A 100 -8.53 -30.34 0.44
C ASN A 100 -7.27 -31.09 0.00
N VAL A 101 -6.29 -30.36 -0.54
CA VAL A 101 -4.99 -30.87 -0.98
C VAL A 101 -3.86 -30.07 -0.35
N ALA A 102 -2.65 -30.65 -0.29
CA ALA A 102 -1.50 -29.91 0.20
C ALA A 102 -1.14 -28.74 -0.77
N PRO A 103 -0.79 -27.53 -0.26
CA PRO A 103 -0.41 -26.38 -1.08
C PRO A 103 0.69 -26.69 -2.10
N ALA A 104 1.72 -27.45 -1.71
CA ALA A 104 2.79 -27.84 -2.63
C ALA A 104 2.27 -28.70 -3.78
N THR A 105 1.44 -29.70 -3.51
CA THR A 105 0.84 -30.55 -4.57
C THR A 105 -0.01 -29.72 -5.51
N TRP A 106 -0.86 -28.85 -4.99
CA TRP A 106 -1.67 -27.94 -5.79
C TRP A 106 -0.81 -27.04 -6.69
N THR A 107 0.20 -26.40 -6.12
CA THR A 107 1.08 -25.46 -6.83
C THR A 107 1.86 -26.17 -7.95
N TYR A 108 2.50 -27.29 -7.68
CA TYR A 108 3.29 -27.99 -8.70
C TYR A 108 2.43 -28.60 -9.81
N ASN A 109 1.22 -29.07 -9.50
CA ASN A 109 0.28 -29.53 -10.51
C ASN A 109 -0.15 -28.36 -11.42
N ASN A 110 -0.48 -27.20 -10.88
CA ASN A 110 -0.81 -26.03 -11.67
C ASN A 110 0.37 -25.55 -12.53
N ILE A 111 1.60 -25.60 -12.03
CA ILE A 111 2.81 -25.29 -12.82
C ILE A 111 2.88 -26.21 -14.03
N ALA A 112 2.73 -27.51 -13.84
CA ALA A 112 2.76 -28.48 -14.92
C ALA A 112 1.64 -28.23 -15.95
N ASP A 113 0.41 -27.98 -15.48
CA ASP A 113 -0.73 -27.72 -16.33
C ASP A 113 -0.55 -26.42 -17.15
N MET A 114 -0.13 -25.33 -16.50
CA MET A 114 0.13 -24.06 -17.20
C MET A 114 1.25 -24.16 -18.20
N LYS A 115 2.31 -24.91 -17.89
CA LYS A 115 3.40 -25.18 -18.84
C LYS A 115 2.89 -25.91 -20.09
N THR A 116 2.05 -26.93 -19.91
CA THR A 116 1.40 -27.64 -21.01
C THR A 116 0.52 -26.71 -21.86
N GLN A 117 -0.14 -25.71 -21.25
CA GLN A 117 -0.92 -24.69 -21.97
C GLN A 117 -0.04 -23.68 -22.72
N MET A 118 1.18 -23.40 -22.24
CA MET A 118 2.13 -22.48 -22.91
C MET A 118 2.81 -23.13 -24.12
N GLU A 119 3.07 -24.44 -24.12
CA GLU A 119 3.79 -25.15 -25.19
C GLU A 119 3.15 -24.93 -26.57
N PRO A 120 1.81 -25.07 -26.76
CA PRO A 120 1.20 -24.88 -28.09
C PRO A 120 1.26 -23.42 -28.59
N LEU A 121 1.50 -22.44 -27.72
CA LEU A 121 1.67 -21.05 -28.13
C LEU A 121 3.01 -20.80 -28.81
N GLY A 122 3.95 -21.74 -28.74
CA GLY A 122 5.25 -21.67 -29.40
C GLY A 122 6.15 -20.54 -28.94
N LEU A 123 5.95 -20.07 -27.68
CA LEU A 123 6.67 -18.94 -27.10
C LEU A 123 8.15 -19.27 -26.89
N ALA A 124 9.01 -18.28 -27.12
CA ALA A 124 10.46 -18.42 -27.11
C ALA A 124 11.06 -18.32 -25.68
N PHE A 125 10.63 -19.19 -24.79
CA PHE A 125 11.19 -19.26 -23.43
C PHE A 125 12.41 -20.16 -23.36
N ASP A 126 13.43 -19.69 -22.64
CA ASP A 126 14.57 -20.51 -22.23
C ASP A 126 14.22 -21.34 -20.98
N TRP A 127 13.63 -22.51 -21.17
CA TRP A 127 13.23 -23.40 -20.10
C TRP A 127 14.40 -23.95 -19.27
N SER A 128 15.64 -23.84 -19.75
CA SER A 128 16.82 -24.20 -18.94
C SER A 128 17.03 -23.25 -17.75
N ARG A 129 16.39 -22.06 -17.82
CA ARG A 129 16.41 -21.02 -16.78
C ARG A 129 15.06 -20.89 -16.05
N GLU A 130 14.28 -21.97 -16.04
CA GLU A 130 13.01 -22.02 -15.31
C GLU A 130 13.25 -21.91 -13.81
N VAL A 131 12.51 -21.02 -13.14
CA VAL A 131 12.54 -20.81 -11.71
C VAL A 131 11.15 -20.93 -11.09
N ALA A 132 11.08 -21.30 -9.81
CA ALA A 132 9.86 -21.21 -9.02
C ALA A 132 10.19 -20.59 -7.67
N THR A 133 9.53 -19.48 -7.33
CA THR A 133 9.86 -18.70 -6.14
C THR A 133 9.68 -19.47 -4.83
N CYS A 134 8.84 -20.54 -4.84
CA CYS A 134 8.61 -21.42 -3.70
C CYS A 134 9.69 -22.50 -3.48
N LYS A 135 10.66 -22.61 -4.40
CA LYS A 135 11.74 -23.60 -4.25
C LYS A 135 12.86 -23.08 -3.37
N PRO A 136 13.51 -23.97 -2.55
CA PRO A 136 14.62 -23.57 -1.69
C PRO A 136 15.81 -22.94 -2.39
N ASP A 137 16.12 -23.38 -3.61
CA ASP A 137 17.19 -22.86 -4.46
C ASP A 137 16.92 -21.40 -4.88
N TYR A 138 15.67 -20.97 -4.92
CA TYR A 138 15.27 -19.60 -5.15
C TYR A 138 15.16 -18.80 -3.84
N TYR A 139 14.30 -19.19 -2.89
CA TYR A 139 13.98 -18.35 -1.74
C TYR A 139 15.14 -18.22 -0.74
N ARG A 140 16.15 -19.09 -0.75
CA ARG A 140 17.38 -18.91 0.04
C ARG A 140 18.04 -17.55 -0.21
N TRP A 141 17.90 -17.00 -1.43
CA TRP A 141 18.45 -15.69 -1.75
C TRP A 141 17.66 -14.56 -1.14
N ASN A 142 16.33 -14.71 -1.02
CA ASN A 142 15.49 -13.78 -0.27
C ASN A 142 15.87 -13.77 1.22
N GLN A 143 16.13 -14.95 1.79
CA GLN A 143 16.59 -15.08 3.17
C GLN A 143 17.98 -14.44 3.36
N TRP A 144 18.89 -14.66 2.43
CA TRP A 144 20.21 -14.03 2.46
C TRP A 144 20.11 -12.49 2.38
N MET A 145 19.31 -11.97 1.47
CA MET A 145 19.06 -10.53 1.34
C MET A 145 18.46 -9.95 2.62
N PHE A 146 17.48 -10.62 3.21
CA PHE A 146 16.87 -10.20 4.47
C PHE A 146 17.91 -10.09 5.60
N LEU A 147 18.80 -11.08 5.72
CA LEU A 147 19.89 -11.04 6.72
C LEU A 147 20.83 -9.84 6.48
N LYS A 148 21.15 -9.53 5.20
CA LYS A 148 21.95 -8.34 4.87
C LYS A 148 21.24 -7.03 5.19
N MET A 149 19.93 -6.95 5.00
CA MET A 149 19.13 -5.80 5.42
C MET A 149 19.08 -5.66 6.94
N LEU A 150 19.02 -6.78 7.66
CA LEU A 150 19.07 -6.79 9.14
C LEU A 150 20.43 -6.31 9.66
N GLU A 151 21.53 -6.81 9.08
CA GLU A 151 22.90 -6.34 9.41
C GLU A 151 23.07 -4.83 9.21
N LYS A 152 22.42 -4.27 8.17
CA LYS A 152 22.49 -2.83 7.86
C LYS A 152 21.46 -1.98 8.61
N GLY A 153 20.62 -2.57 9.44
CA GLY A 153 19.55 -1.87 10.15
C GLY A 153 18.38 -1.40 9.26
N VAL A 154 18.35 -1.82 7.99
CA VAL A 154 17.22 -1.57 7.10
C VAL A 154 16.02 -2.40 7.51
N ALA A 155 16.24 -3.67 7.83
CA ALA A 155 15.25 -4.51 8.51
C ALA A 155 15.50 -4.45 10.02
N TYR A 156 14.45 -4.35 10.82
CA TYR A 156 14.52 -4.30 12.27
C TYR A 156 13.31 -4.98 12.91
N ARG A 157 13.47 -5.40 14.16
CA ARG A 157 12.39 -6.02 14.92
C ARG A 157 11.70 -4.98 15.81
N LYS A 158 10.38 -4.99 15.79
CA LYS A 158 9.55 -4.08 16.58
C LYS A 158 8.27 -4.81 17.00
N THR A 159 7.80 -4.54 18.21
CA THR A 159 6.47 -4.95 18.66
C THR A 159 5.45 -3.91 18.20
N GLN A 160 4.34 -4.38 17.64
CA GLN A 160 3.27 -3.52 17.14
C GLN A 160 1.91 -4.21 17.30
N ILE A 161 0.87 -3.38 17.42
CA ILE A 161 -0.52 -3.86 17.44
C ILE A 161 -0.91 -4.27 16.02
N VAL A 162 -1.39 -5.50 15.88
CA VAL A 162 -1.83 -6.09 14.60
C VAL A 162 -3.25 -6.63 14.71
N ASN A 163 -3.89 -6.83 13.56
CA ASN A 163 -5.15 -7.56 13.48
C ASN A 163 -4.86 -9.07 13.59
N TRP A 164 -5.37 -9.69 14.60
CA TRP A 164 -5.19 -11.14 14.84
C TRP A 164 -6.49 -11.90 14.63
N ASP A 165 -6.44 -12.93 13.80
CA ASP A 165 -7.53 -13.88 13.65
C ASP A 165 -7.33 -15.05 14.66
N PRO A 166 -8.23 -15.23 15.65
CA PRO A 166 -8.06 -16.25 16.67
C PRO A 166 -8.36 -17.68 16.16
N VAL A 167 -9.09 -17.81 15.07
CA VAL A 167 -9.44 -19.11 14.44
C VAL A 167 -8.35 -19.55 13.49
N ASP A 168 -7.94 -18.68 12.57
CA ASP A 168 -6.87 -18.97 11.63
C ASP A 168 -5.47 -18.84 12.27
N LYS A 169 -5.37 -18.29 13.50
CA LYS A 169 -4.13 -18.06 14.25
C LYS A 169 -3.07 -17.35 13.43
N THR A 170 -3.48 -16.29 12.75
CA THR A 170 -2.61 -15.51 11.86
C THR A 170 -2.87 -14.01 11.99
N VAL A 171 -1.89 -13.22 11.58
CA VAL A 171 -2.01 -11.77 11.42
C VAL A 171 -2.70 -11.48 10.09
N LEU A 172 -3.67 -10.57 10.11
CA LEU A 172 -4.39 -10.10 8.95
C LEU A 172 -3.94 -8.69 8.56
N ALA A 173 -3.74 -8.48 7.26
CA ALA A 173 -3.66 -7.14 6.69
C ALA A 173 -5.01 -6.42 6.85
N ASN A 174 -5.02 -5.10 6.78
CA ASN A 174 -6.26 -4.33 6.95
C ASN A 174 -7.33 -4.72 5.92
N GLU A 175 -6.93 -4.97 4.68
CA GLU A 175 -7.79 -5.38 3.56
C GLU A 175 -8.42 -6.78 3.78
N GLN A 176 -7.90 -7.54 4.71
CA GLN A 176 -8.39 -8.87 5.09
C GLN A 176 -9.36 -8.83 6.28
N VAL A 177 -9.65 -7.65 6.79
CA VAL A 177 -10.64 -7.42 7.86
C VAL A 177 -11.87 -6.77 7.25
N ILE A 178 -12.99 -7.49 7.22
CA ILE A 178 -14.28 -7.02 6.68
C ILE A 178 -15.27 -6.96 7.84
N ASP A 179 -15.81 -5.79 8.10
CA ASP A 179 -16.77 -5.54 9.21
C ASP A 179 -16.26 -6.06 10.57
N GLY A 180 -14.95 -5.87 10.84
CA GLY A 180 -14.32 -6.33 12.08
C GLY A 180 -14.10 -7.84 12.18
N ARG A 181 -14.26 -8.56 11.06
CA ARG A 181 -14.10 -10.02 10.97
C ARG A 181 -13.02 -10.41 9.96
N GLY A 182 -12.36 -11.51 10.24
CA GLY A 182 -11.42 -12.12 9.29
C GLY A 182 -12.15 -12.55 8.01
N TRP A 183 -11.66 -12.12 6.87
CA TRP A 183 -12.25 -12.36 5.55
C TRP A 183 -12.44 -13.84 5.20
N ARG A 184 -11.64 -14.71 5.81
CA ARG A 184 -11.65 -16.15 5.57
C ARG A 184 -12.40 -16.91 6.66
N SER A 185 -12.05 -16.68 7.92
CA SER A 185 -12.64 -17.41 9.06
C SER A 185 -14.01 -16.89 9.48
N GLY A 186 -14.32 -15.62 9.19
CA GLY A 186 -15.49 -14.92 9.72
C GLY A 186 -15.41 -14.64 11.23
N ALA A 187 -14.30 -14.98 11.90
CA ALA A 187 -14.10 -14.71 13.31
C ALA A 187 -13.93 -13.22 13.58
N VAL A 188 -14.37 -12.76 14.74
CA VAL A 188 -14.09 -11.39 15.19
C VAL A 188 -12.58 -11.24 15.37
N VAL A 189 -12.03 -10.20 14.73
CA VAL A 189 -10.60 -9.90 14.79
C VAL A 189 -10.25 -9.29 16.14
N GLU A 190 -9.13 -9.72 16.71
CA GLU A 190 -8.58 -9.18 17.94
C GLU A 190 -7.39 -8.27 17.64
N LYS A 191 -7.24 -7.21 18.43
CA LYS A 191 -6.00 -6.42 18.42
C LYS A 191 -5.00 -7.07 19.35
N ARG A 192 -3.86 -7.51 18.81
CA ARG A 192 -2.78 -8.13 19.61
C ARG A 192 -1.47 -7.42 19.36
N GLU A 193 -0.71 -7.28 20.43
CA GLU A 193 0.66 -6.80 20.37
C GLU A 193 1.60 -7.97 20.07
N ILE A 194 2.16 -7.97 18.86
CA ILE A 194 3.02 -9.07 18.37
C ILE A 194 4.34 -8.49 17.86
N PRO A 195 5.50 -9.11 18.24
CA PRO A 195 6.77 -8.75 17.66
C PRO A 195 6.85 -9.18 16.20
N GLY A 196 7.25 -8.27 15.32
CA GLY A 196 7.41 -8.52 13.89
C GLY A 196 8.67 -7.85 13.34
N TYR A 197 8.96 -8.11 12.08
CA TYR A 197 10.02 -7.43 11.35
C TYR A 197 9.43 -6.33 10.48
N TYR A 198 10.15 -5.21 10.41
CA TYR A 198 9.78 -4.01 9.67
C TYR A 198 10.94 -3.57 8.80
N LEU A 199 10.62 -2.90 7.72
CA LEU A 199 11.60 -2.29 6.82
C LEU A 199 11.55 -0.77 6.98
N GLY A 200 12.69 -0.15 7.24
CA GLY A 200 12.85 1.30 7.41
C GLY A 200 12.81 2.05 6.07
N ILE A 201 11.79 1.82 5.24
CA ILE A 201 11.73 2.36 3.87
C ILE A 201 11.63 3.88 3.82
N THR A 202 11.05 4.51 4.83
CA THR A 202 10.84 5.97 4.88
C THR A 202 12.14 6.76 4.96
N GLN A 203 13.23 6.16 5.45
CA GLN A 203 14.55 6.79 5.46
C GLN A 203 15.10 7.06 4.04
N TYR A 204 14.59 6.37 3.03
CA TYR A 204 14.97 6.53 1.63
C TYR A 204 14.00 7.39 0.83
N ALA A 205 12.93 7.92 1.45
CA ALA A 205 11.86 8.60 0.74
C ALA A 205 12.37 9.80 -0.07
N GLN A 206 13.26 10.62 0.50
CA GLN A 206 13.82 11.78 -0.18
C GLN A 206 14.72 11.36 -1.36
N GLU A 207 15.60 10.37 -1.15
CA GLU A 207 16.47 9.85 -2.20
C GLU A 207 15.66 9.28 -3.37
N LEU A 208 14.60 8.51 -3.07
CA LEU A 208 13.69 7.97 -4.09
C LEU A 208 12.98 9.08 -4.88
N LEU A 209 12.58 10.16 -4.22
CA LEU A 209 11.96 11.30 -4.89
C LEU A 209 12.95 12.02 -5.81
N ASP A 210 14.14 12.32 -5.33
CA ASP A 210 15.18 13.02 -6.08
C ASP A 210 15.65 12.20 -7.29
N ASP A 211 15.76 10.89 -7.13
CA ASP A 211 16.22 9.96 -8.17
C ASP A 211 15.21 9.73 -9.29
N LEU A 212 13.94 10.13 -9.15
CA LEU A 212 12.98 10.14 -10.25
C LEU A 212 13.47 10.99 -11.42
N SER A 213 14.23 12.04 -11.15
CA SER A 213 14.83 12.91 -12.17
C SER A 213 15.89 12.19 -13.04
N LYS A 214 16.46 11.08 -12.55
CA LYS A 214 17.48 10.26 -13.24
C LYS A 214 16.87 9.14 -14.10
N LEU A 215 15.55 8.95 -14.06
CA LEU A 215 14.84 7.87 -14.74
C LEU A 215 14.34 8.29 -16.13
N ASP A 216 15.25 8.71 -17.01
CA ASP A 216 14.92 9.24 -18.35
C ASP A 216 14.22 8.21 -19.25
N GLY A 217 14.47 6.92 -19.03
CA GLY A 217 13.81 5.83 -19.77
C GLY A 217 12.40 5.49 -19.30
N TRP A 218 11.92 6.12 -18.23
CA TRP A 218 10.56 5.87 -17.72
C TRP A 218 9.54 6.80 -18.39
N PRO A 219 8.29 6.31 -18.66
CA PRO A 219 7.21 7.18 -19.11
C PRO A 219 6.97 8.31 -18.11
N GLU A 220 6.77 9.54 -18.61
CA GLU A 220 6.55 10.70 -17.77
C GLU A 220 5.36 10.55 -16.81
N GLN A 221 4.27 9.94 -17.29
CA GLN A 221 3.11 9.65 -16.46
C GLN A 221 3.46 8.78 -15.25
N VAL A 222 4.33 7.78 -15.42
CA VAL A 222 4.76 6.87 -14.33
C VAL A 222 5.62 7.63 -13.33
N ARG A 223 6.54 8.48 -13.79
CA ARG A 223 7.35 9.34 -12.90
C ARG A 223 6.47 10.27 -12.06
N ARG A 224 5.47 10.92 -12.67
CA ARG A 224 4.50 11.77 -11.95
C ARG A 224 3.68 10.98 -10.93
N MET A 225 3.25 9.76 -11.26
CA MET A 225 2.52 8.91 -10.32
C MET A 225 3.39 8.55 -9.10
N GLN A 226 4.69 8.25 -9.31
CA GLN A 226 5.63 7.98 -8.22
C GLN A 226 5.89 9.23 -7.36
N GLU A 227 6.07 10.38 -7.99
CA GLU A 227 6.25 11.67 -7.31
C GLU A 227 5.06 11.99 -6.39
N HIS A 228 3.85 11.85 -6.91
CA HIS A 228 2.62 12.04 -6.11
C HIS A 228 2.47 11.02 -4.99
N TRP A 229 2.86 9.76 -5.23
CA TRP A 229 2.78 8.71 -4.22
C TRP A 229 3.78 8.91 -3.08
N ILE A 230 5.02 9.23 -3.40
CA ILE A 230 6.06 9.50 -2.39
C ILE A 230 5.72 10.79 -1.65
N GLY A 231 5.35 11.84 -2.36
CA GLY A 231 4.87 13.14 -1.91
C GLY A 231 5.67 13.72 -0.73
N ARG A 232 6.42 14.79 -0.94
CA ARG A 232 7.01 15.51 0.17
C ARG A 232 5.99 16.47 0.76
N SER A 233 5.73 16.35 2.06
CA SER A 233 4.93 17.33 2.80
C SER A 233 5.73 17.86 3.98
N GLU A 234 5.58 19.15 4.24
CA GLU A 234 6.13 19.79 5.43
C GLU A 234 4.99 20.11 6.39
N GLY A 235 5.24 19.93 7.66
CA GLY A 235 4.25 20.18 8.69
C GLY A 235 4.88 20.66 9.99
N VAL A 236 4.01 21.06 10.90
CA VAL A 236 4.37 21.62 12.20
C VAL A 236 3.72 20.79 13.30
N THR A 237 4.48 20.54 14.34
CA THR A 237 3.97 19.97 15.58
C THR A 237 3.54 21.10 16.51
N LEU A 238 2.28 21.09 16.92
CA LEU A 238 1.67 22.07 17.81
C LEU A 238 1.34 21.41 19.15
N ALA A 239 1.56 22.12 20.24
CA ALA A 239 1.28 21.63 21.57
C ALA A 239 0.13 22.44 22.20
N PHE A 240 -0.95 21.78 22.56
CA PHE A 240 -2.09 22.33 23.30
C PHE A 240 -1.89 22.06 24.79
N PRO A 241 -1.58 23.09 25.62
CA PRO A 241 -1.35 22.90 27.04
C PRO A 241 -2.65 22.54 27.76
N TYR A 242 -2.55 21.69 28.77
CA TYR A 242 -3.66 21.38 29.69
C TYR A 242 -3.13 20.96 31.05
N GLU A 243 -4.01 20.97 32.04
CA GLU A 243 -3.74 20.44 33.37
C GLU A 243 -4.60 19.19 33.62
N PHE A 244 -3.98 18.11 34.09
CA PHE A 244 -4.66 16.88 34.42
C PHE A 244 -4.03 16.24 35.65
N ASP A 245 -4.87 15.94 36.66
CA ASP A 245 -4.46 15.41 37.96
C ASP A 245 -3.42 16.30 38.69
N GLY A 246 -3.53 17.63 38.51
CA GLY A 246 -2.61 18.61 39.12
C GLY A 246 -1.25 18.73 38.41
N GLU A 247 -1.10 18.10 37.27
CA GLU A 247 0.12 18.15 36.44
C GLU A 247 -0.13 18.94 35.16
N ALA A 248 0.82 19.81 34.80
CA ALA A 248 0.84 20.50 33.52
C ALA A 248 1.30 19.55 32.43
N LYS A 249 0.47 19.32 31.41
CA LYS A 249 0.71 18.42 30.29
C LYS A 249 0.49 19.13 28.94
N LYS A 250 0.85 18.47 27.87
CA LYS A 250 0.68 18.97 26.50
C LYS A 250 0.06 17.88 25.63
N LEU A 251 -0.97 18.24 24.88
CA LEU A 251 -1.52 17.40 23.82
C LEU A 251 -0.89 17.83 22.49
N THR A 252 -0.14 16.95 21.87
CA THR A 252 0.64 17.23 20.67
C THR A 252 -0.15 16.86 19.43
N CYS A 253 -0.33 17.81 18.50
CA CYS A 253 -0.96 17.61 17.20
C CYS A 253 0.04 17.92 16.07
N TYR A 254 0.09 17.09 15.06
CA TYR A 254 0.82 17.37 13.83
C TYR A 254 -0.14 17.89 12.77
N THR A 255 0.26 18.94 12.05
CA THR A 255 -0.53 19.48 10.93
C THR A 255 0.36 19.92 9.78
N THR A 256 -0.09 19.73 8.54
CA THR A 256 0.48 20.32 7.33
C THR A 256 -0.14 21.69 7.00
N ARG A 257 -1.12 22.13 7.81
CA ARG A 257 -1.86 23.39 7.64
C ARG A 257 -1.79 24.24 8.92
N PRO A 258 -0.59 24.68 9.38
CA PRO A 258 -0.46 25.53 10.55
C PRO A 258 -1.13 26.91 10.37
N ASP A 259 -1.32 27.36 9.14
CA ASP A 259 -2.08 28.54 8.74
C ASP A 259 -3.54 28.50 9.21
N THR A 260 -4.12 27.33 9.44
CA THR A 260 -5.50 27.17 9.87
C THR A 260 -5.66 27.10 11.41
N LEU A 261 -4.58 27.24 12.18
CA LEU A 261 -4.60 27.09 13.64
C LEU A 261 -5.65 27.97 14.33
N MET A 262 -5.84 29.21 13.89
CA MET A 262 -6.84 30.13 14.47
C MET A 262 -8.29 29.71 14.20
N GLY A 263 -8.49 28.75 13.28
CA GLY A 263 -9.78 28.13 12.96
C GLY A 263 -10.09 26.85 13.74
N VAL A 264 -9.22 26.47 14.67
CA VAL A 264 -9.44 25.28 15.50
C VAL A 264 -10.65 25.49 16.41
N THR A 265 -11.59 24.55 16.35
CA THR A 265 -12.81 24.59 17.18
C THR A 265 -12.95 23.37 18.10
N PHE A 266 -12.22 22.30 17.82
CA PHE A 266 -12.10 21.13 18.68
C PHE A 266 -10.74 20.44 18.44
N VAL A 267 -10.36 19.56 19.36
CA VAL A 267 -9.24 18.63 19.17
C VAL A 267 -9.78 17.22 19.24
N ALA A 268 -9.45 16.38 18.26
CA ALA A 268 -9.86 14.99 18.27
C ALA A 268 -8.67 14.07 18.60
N ILE A 269 -8.91 13.08 19.47
CA ILE A 269 -7.93 12.07 19.85
C ILE A 269 -8.39 10.66 19.47
N ALA A 270 -7.41 9.79 19.19
CA ALA A 270 -7.67 8.38 18.94
C ALA A 270 -8.26 7.69 20.18
N ALA A 271 -9.06 6.66 19.97
CA ALA A 271 -9.63 5.86 21.07
C ALA A 271 -8.54 5.21 21.94
N GLU A 272 -7.40 4.86 21.35
CA GLU A 272 -6.25 4.25 22.03
C GLU A 272 -5.33 5.30 22.73
N HIS A 273 -5.58 6.58 22.53
CA HIS A 273 -4.75 7.64 23.12
C HIS A 273 -4.77 7.58 24.65
N PRO A 274 -3.61 7.74 25.35
CA PRO A 274 -3.55 7.66 26.81
C PRO A 274 -4.52 8.61 27.53
N LEU A 275 -4.75 9.81 26.99
CA LEU A 275 -5.72 10.77 27.52
C LEU A 275 -7.15 10.24 27.38
N ALA A 276 -7.52 9.59 26.25
CA ALA A 276 -8.83 8.98 26.07
C ALA A 276 -9.08 7.89 27.12
N GLN A 277 -8.08 7.04 27.35
CA GLN A 277 -8.14 5.98 28.35
C GLN A 277 -8.27 6.56 29.79
N ALA A 278 -7.60 7.67 30.08
CA ALA A 278 -7.68 8.32 31.36
C ALA A 278 -9.06 8.98 31.59
N LEU A 279 -9.59 9.69 30.59
CA LEU A 279 -10.88 10.37 30.63
C LEU A 279 -12.08 9.41 30.67
N SER A 280 -11.92 8.20 30.16
CA SER A 280 -12.99 7.18 30.13
C SER A 280 -13.25 6.52 31.49
N LYS A 281 -12.37 6.70 32.47
CA LYS A 281 -12.55 6.10 33.79
C LYS A 281 -13.81 6.68 34.47
N GLY A 282 -14.80 5.81 34.77
CA GLY A 282 -16.06 6.18 35.34
C GLY A 282 -17.06 6.86 34.37
N ARG A 283 -16.80 6.77 33.06
CA ARG A 283 -17.65 7.31 31.98
C ARG A 283 -18.02 6.17 31.03
N ASP A 284 -19.18 5.58 31.25
CA ASP A 284 -19.68 4.42 30.49
C ASP A 284 -19.84 4.73 28.99
N ASP A 285 -20.26 5.95 28.65
CA ASP A 285 -20.39 6.43 27.28
C ASP A 285 -19.05 6.44 26.52
N LEU A 286 -17.98 6.95 27.15
CA LEU A 286 -16.65 6.97 26.56
C LEU A 286 -16.08 5.56 26.44
N GLN A 287 -16.26 4.70 27.44
CA GLN A 287 -15.82 3.31 27.40
C GLN A 287 -16.51 2.52 26.29
N ALA A 288 -17.82 2.71 26.13
CA ALA A 288 -18.59 2.07 25.07
C ALA A 288 -18.08 2.48 23.67
N PHE A 289 -17.82 3.78 23.47
CA PHE A 289 -17.32 4.30 22.22
C PHE A 289 -15.90 3.82 21.92
N ILE A 290 -15.00 3.80 22.91
CA ILE A 290 -13.65 3.23 22.77
C ILE A 290 -13.73 1.76 22.36
N ALA A 291 -14.64 0.98 22.99
CA ALA A 291 -14.85 -0.42 22.63
C ALA A 291 -15.45 -0.60 21.24
N GLU A 292 -16.28 0.34 20.75
CA GLU A 292 -16.76 0.37 19.37
C GLU A 292 -15.62 0.61 18.39
N CYS A 293 -14.77 1.62 18.65
CA CYS A 293 -13.62 1.93 17.82
C CYS A 293 -12.62 0.76 17.70
N ALA A 294 -12.44 0.00 18.78
CA ALA A 294 -11.55 -1.17 18.79
C ALA A 294 -12.00 -2.29 17.83
N LYS A 295 -13.28 -2.33 17.44
CA LYS A 295 -13.84 -3.29 16.49
C LYS A 295 -13.71 -2.84 15.02
N GLY A 296 -13.41 -1.58 14.78
CA GLY A 296 -13.32 -1.01 13.44
C GLY A 296 -12.01 -1.36 12.71
N GLY A 297 -12.02 -1.31 11.38
CA GLY A 297 -10.82 -1.36 10.54
C GLY A 297 -9.94 -0.11 10.74
N VAL A 298 -8.64 -0.25 10.57
CA VAL A 298 -7.64 0.83 10.80
C VAL A 298 -6.92 1.23 9.51
N SER A 299 -7.44 0.93 8.32
CA SER A 299 -6.81 1.41 7.10
C SER A 299 -7.20 2.86 6.80
N GLY A 300 -6.26 3.63 6.26
CA GLY A 300 -6.55 5.00 5.80
C GLY A 300 -7.63 5.05 4.72
N ALA A 301 -7.76 3.98 3.92
CA ALA A 301 -8.81 3.84 2.90
C ALA A 301 -10.20 3.63 3.52
N ASP A 302 -10.32 2.78 4.54
CA ASP A 302 -11.57 2.57 5.27
C ASP A 302 -12.01 3.85 5.97
N MET A 303 -11.05 4.61 6.53
CA MET A 303 -11.31 5.88 7.21
C MET A 303 -11.80 6.98 6.26
N ALA A 304 -11.43 6.94 4.99
CA ALA A 304 -11.90 7.94 4.02
C ALA A 304 -13.41 7.81 3.76
N THR A 305 -13.94 6.59 3.76
CA THR A 305 -15.33 6.27 3.40
C THR A 305 -16.26 6.04 4.58
N MET A 306 -15.71 5.77 5.79
CA MET A 306 -16.52 5.49 6.97
C MET A 306 -17.24 6.74 7.50
N GLU A 307 -18.41 6.52 8.11
CA GLU A 307 -19.12 7.57 8.83
C GLU A 307 -18.29 8.11 10.00
N LYS A 308 -18.11 9.44 10.06
CA LYS A 308 -17.35 10.07 11.12
C LYS A 308 -18.19 10.08 12.41
N LYS A 309 -17.66 9.45 13.44
CA LYS A 309 -18.26 9.34 14.77
C LYS A 309 -17.32 9.85 15.84
N GLY A 310 -17.86 10.38 16.90
CA GLY A 310 -17.11 10.83 18.07
C GLY A 310 -17.98 11.07 19.27
N VAL A 311 -17.32 11.17 20.42
CA VAL A 311 -17.98 11.51 21.70
C VAL A 311 -17.22 12.64 22.36
N ALA A 312 -17.93 13.67 22.81
CA ALA A 312 -17.39 14.78 23.58
C ALA A 312 -16.92 14.28 24.95
N THR A 313 -15.69 14.63 25.32
CA THR A 313 -15.14 14.21 26.61
C THR A 313 -15.57 15.13 27.74
N GLY A 314 -15.95 16.37 27.43
CA GLY A 314 -16.14 17.45 28.40
C GLY A 314 -14.82 17.96 29.00
N PHE A 315 -13.69 17.52 28.46
CA PHE A 315 -12.37 17.97 28.84
C PHE A 315 -11.84 18.99 27.82
N PHE A 316 -11.09 19.98 28.29
CA PHE A 316 -10.59 21.07 27.44
C PHE A 316 -9.08 21.18 27.55
N VAL A 317 -8.47 21.50 26.41
CA VAL A 317 -7.07 21.91 26.27
C VAL A 317 -7.03 23.42 25.93
N ASN A 318 -5.91 24.07 26.14
CA ASN A 318 -5.77 25.48 25.82
C ASN A 318 -5.19 25.65 24.40
N HIS A 319 -5.80 26.53 23.61
CA HIS A 319 -5.27 26.94 22.31
C HIS A 319 -3.86 27.54 22.48
N PRO A 320 -2.85 27.11 21.71
CA PRO A 320 -1.45 27.44 21.97
C PRO A 320 -1.10 28.94 21.85
N ILE A 321 -1.89 29.70 21.10
CA ILE A 321 -1.65 31.14 20.91
C ILE A 321 -2.60 31.96 21.77
N THR A 322 -3.91 31.69 21.72
CA THR A 322 -4.92 32.52 22.37
C THR A 322 -5.19 32.15 23.83
N GLY A 323 -4.79 30.94 24.24
CA GLY A 323 -5.14 30.39 25.55
C GLY A 323 -6.61 30.02 25.71
N ALA A 324 -7.44 30.19 24.69
CA ALA A 324 -8.86 29.85 24.74
C ALA A 324 -9.07 28.33 24.92
N PRO A 325 -10.11 27.92 25.69
CA PRO A 325 -10.40 26.50 25.85
C PRO A 325 -10.91 25.87 24.54
N VAL A 326 -10.37 24.71 24.21
CA VAL A 326 -10.75 23.89 23.04
C VAL A 326 -11.14 22.51 23.52
N GLU A 327 -12.36 22.07 23.20
CA GLU A 327 -12.88 20.79 23.69
C GLU A 327 -12.19 19.62 23.05
N VAL A 328 -11.90 18.57 23.82
CA VAL A 328 -11.32 17.31 23.36
C VAL A 328 -12.42 16.31 23.07
N TRP A 329 -12.38 15.72 21.90
CA TRP A 329 -13.29 14.67 21.43
C TRP A 329 -12.53 13.35 21.22
N ILE A 330 -13.13 12.22 21.53
CA ILE A 330 -12.64 10.93 21.07
C ILE A 330 -13.33 10.65 19.74
N ALA A 331 -12.56 10.40 18.68
CA ALA A 331 -13.10 10.22 17.33
C ALA A 331 -12.56 8.96 16.64
N ASN A 332 -13.44 8.30 15.84
CA ASN A 332 -13.11 7.05 15.18
C ASN A 332 -12.20 7.22 13.94
N TYR A 333 -11.95 8.44 13.50
CA TYR A 333 -11.14 8.75 12.32
C TYR A 333 -9.74 9.28 12.62
N VAL A 334 -9.34 9.26 13.88
CA VAL A 334 -7.99 9.63 14.33
C VAL A 334 -7.17 8.37 14.56
N LEU A 335 -5.99 8.30 13.92
CA LEU A 335 -5.07 7.17 14.05
C LEU A 335 -4.02 7.45 15.11
N MET A 336 -3.77 6.49 15.99
CA MET A 336 -2.70 6.60 17.00
C MET A 336 -1.29 6.76 16.39
N GLY A 337 -1.07 6.22 15.19
CA GLY A 337 0.21 6.33 14.46
C GLY A 337 0.43 7.64 13.71
N TYR A 338 -0.52 8.58 13.74
CA TYR A 338 -0.41 9.89 13.09
C TYR A 338 -0.42 10.99 14.14
N GLY A 339 0.63 11.83 14.16
CA GLY A 339 0.70 12.99 15.06
C GLY A 339 0.50 12.64 16.54
N GLU A 340 1.05 11.53 17.01
CA GLU A 340 0.87 11.05 18.38
C GLU A 340 -0.59 10.71 18.77
N GLY A 341 -1.46 10.50 17.77
CA GLY A 341 -2.87 10.14 18.01
C GLY A 341 -3.79 11.29 18.36
N ALA A 342 -3.41 12.52 18.02
CA ALA A 342 -4.23 13.71 18.19
C ALA A 342 -4.17 14.60 16.93
N VAL A 343 -5.32 15.21 16.59
CA VAL A 343 -5.44 16.14 15.47
C VAL A 343 -6.21 17.39 15.91
N MET A 344 -5.83 18.54 15.40
CA MET A 344 -6.62 19.75 15.54
C MET A 344 -7.77 19.75 14.54
N GLY A 345 -8.98 20.01 14.99
CA GLY A 345 -10.17 20.09 14.15
C GLY A 345 -10.37 21.51 13.61
N VAL A 346 -10.31 21.64 12.27
CA VAL A 346 -10.47 22.90 11.54
C VAL A 346 -11.61 22.82 10.51
N PRO A 347 -12.86 22.79 10.94
CA PRO A 347 -14.01 22.46 10.10
C PRO A 347 -14.15 23.34 8.84
N ALA A 348 -13.70 24.57 8.87
CA ALA A 348 -13.76 25.43 7.70
C ALA A 348 -12.81 24.99 6.57
N HIS A 349 -11.71 24.26 6.88
CA HIS A 349 -10.60 24.02 5.98
C HIS A 349 -10.20 22.54 5.82
N ASP A 350 -10.95 21.61 6.42
CA ASP A 350 -10.80 20.16 6.26
C ASP A 350 -12.18 19.50 6.10
N GLU A 351 -12.33 18.71 5.05
CA GLU A 351 -13.60 18.05 4.69
C GLU A 351 -14.10 17.10 5.79
N ARG A 352 -13.20 16.37 6.44
CA ARG A 352 -13.55 15.40 7.50
C ARG A 352 -14.02 16.13 8.74
N ASP A 353 -13.33 17.20 9.12
CA ASP A 353 -13.66 18.03 10.26
C ASP A 353 -14.96 18.80 10.01
N PHE A 354 -15.20 19.23 8.75
CA PHE A 354 -16.45 19.86 8.34
C PHE A 354 -17.64 18.92 8.54
N ALA A 355 -17.54 17.70 7.98
CA ALA A 355 -18.61 16.71 8.14
C ALA A 355 -18.88 16.38 9.63
N PHE A 356 -17.82 16.28 10.42
CA PHE A 356 -17.90 16.06 11.85
C PHE A 356 -18.59 17.23 12.58
N ALA A 357 -18.15 18.45 12.30
CA ALA A 357 -18.72 19.65 12.93
C ALA A 357 -20.19 19.86 12.58
N LYS A 358 -20.60 19.63 11.33
CA LYS A 358 -22.00 19.66 10.89
C LYS A 358 -22.85 18.66 11.65
N LYS A 359 -22.35 17.45 11.85
CA LYS A 359 -23.07 16.38 12.54
C LYS A 359 -23.27 16.68 14.02
N PHE A 360 -22.27 17.24 14.67
CA PHE A 360 -22.28 17.48 16.13
C PHE A 360 -22.58 18.93 16.53
N GLY A 361 -22.87 19.80 15.56
CA GLY A 361 -23.21 21.21 15.82
C GLY A 361 -22.03 22.03 16.35
N LEU A 362 -20.79 21.68 15.99
CA LEU A 362 -19.59 22.39 16.41
C LEU A 362 -19.41 23.68 15.60
N PRO A 363 -18.75 24.71 16.17
CA PRO A 363 -18.48 25.95 15.46
C PRO A 363 -17.59 25.71 14.24
N ILE A 364 -17.85 26.47 13.15
CA ILE A 364 -17.05 26.48 11.94
C ILE A 364 -16.52 27.90 11.75
N ARG A 365 -15.20 28.06 11.73
CA ARG A 365 -14.53 29.37 11.62
C ARG A 365 -13.58 29.39 10.43
N GLN A 366 -13.88 30.26 9.47
CA GLN A 366 -12.98 30.52 8.35
C GLN A 366 -11.80 31.38 8.79
N VAL A 367 -10.58 30.96 8.45
CA VAL A 367 -9.35 31.69 8.77
C VAL A 367 -8.38 31.78 7.58
N VAL A 368 -8.74 31.20 6.45
CA VAL A 368 -8.06 31.37 5.16
C VAL A 368 -9.10 31.78 4.13
N GLY A 369 -8.77 32.73 3.28
CA GLY A 369 -9.66 33.22 2.23
C GLY A 369 -8.88 33.97 1.15
N LYS A 370 -9.58 34.42 0.09
CA LYS A 370 -9.06 35.32 -0.95
C LYS A 370 -9.59 36.74 -0.73
N GLU A 371 -8.81 37.71 -1.14
CA GLU A 371 -9.21 39.13 -1.05
C GLU A 371 -10.48 39.37 -1.88
N GLY A 372 -11.47 40.00 -1.26
CA GLY A 372 -12.76 40.30 -1.92
C GLY A 372 -13.71 39.10 -2.09
N GLU A 373 -13.34 37.90 -1.63
CA GLU A 373 -14.21 36.74 -1.64
C GLU A 373 -14.99 36.66 -0.31
N THR A 374 -16.30 36.53 -0.39
CA THR A 374 -17.16 36.25 0.74
C THR A 374 -17.64 34.82 0.65
N PHE A 375 -17.03 33.92 1.41
CA PHE A 375 -17.53 32.56 1.58
C PHE A 375 -18.63 32.60 2.65
N SER A 376 -19.80 32.02 2.37
CA SER A 376 -20.98 32.13 3.23
C SER A 376 -20.73 31.51 4.61
N LEU A 377 -20.54 32.36 5.60
CA LEU A 377 -20.26 31.95 6.99
C LEU A 377 -21.51 31.46 7.73
N ASP A 378 -22.69 31.90 7.31
CA ASP A 378 -23.95 31.64 8.04
C ASP A 378 -24.64 30.34 7.67
N ALA A 379 -24.35 29.79 6.49
CA ALA A 379 -25.04 28.62 5.93
C ALA A 379 -24.13 27.46 5.54
N TRP A 380 -22.88 27.48 5.83
CA TRP A 380 -21.89 26.41 5.54
C TRP A 380 -22.44 25.18 4.83
N GLU A 381 -22.55 25.22 3.50
CA GLU A 381 -22.99 24.09 2.67
C GLU A 381 -21.83 23.17 2.36
N GLU A 382 -20.63 23.76 2.21
CA GLU A 382 -19.37 23.06 1.91
C GLU A 382 -18.19 23.68 2.67
N TRP A 383 -17.08 22.93 2.75
CA TRP A 383 -15.85 23.40 3.36
C TRP A 383 -15.02 24.24 2.39
N TYR A 384 -14.21 25.17 2.90
CA TYR A 384 -13.35 26.02 2.09
C TYR A 384 -12.00 25.33 1.82
N GLY A 385 -11.88 24.70 0.64
CA GLY A 385 -10.72 23.89 0.25
C GLY A 385 -9.62 24.61 -0.54
N GLU A 386 -9.77 25.92 -0.79
CA GLU A 386 -8.81 26.69 -1.59
C GLU A 386 -7.43 26.79 -0.91
N LYS A 387 -6.35 26.54 -1.69
CA LYS A 387 -4.97 26.47 -1.22
C LYS A 387 -3.97 27.18 -2.15
N SER A 388 -4.47 28.06 -3.05
CA SER A 388 -3.58 28.76 -3.97
C SER A 388 -2.75 29.84 -3.27
N GLU A 389 -1.69 30.30 -3.93
CA GLU A 389 -0.85 31.43 -3.46
C GLU A 389 -1.64 32.74 -3.28
N ALA A 390 -2.83 32.85 -3.86
CA ALA A 390 -3.71 34.00 -3.71
C ALA A 390 -4.50 34.01 -2.39
N THR A 391 -4.38 32.98 -1.54
CA THR A 391 -5.03 32.93 -0.25
C THR A 391 -4.21 33.63 0.82
N HIS A 392 -4.90 34.25 1.78
CA HIS A 392 -4.31 34.93 2.93
C HIS A 392 -5.10 34.61 4.21
N LEU A 393 -4.53 34.93 5.36
CA LEU A 393 -5.20 34.73 6.64
C LEU A 393 -6.32 35.76 6.83
N VAL A 394 -7.49 35.29 7.23
CA VAL A 394 -8.65 36.11 7.63
C VAL A 394 -9.12 35.67 9.01
N ASN A 395 -9.73 36.60 9.77
CA ASN A 395 -10.27 36.30 11.12
C ASN A 395 -9.25 35.65 12.08
N SER A 396 -7.97 35.90 11.87
CA SER A 396 -6.88 35.28 12.66
C SER A 396 -6.32 36.18 13.77
N GLY A 397 -6.82 37.38 13.94
CA GLY A 397 -6.42 38.34 14.97
C GLY A 397 -5.34 39.34 14.55
#